data_e80c58c44aaa7264cbf02057a4176f3c
#
_entry.id   e80c58c44aaa7264cbf02057a4176f3c
#
_cell.length_a   1.000
_cell.length_b   1.000
_cell.length_c   1.000
_cell.angle_alpha   90.00
_cell.angle_beta   90.00
_cell.angle_gamma   90.00
#
_symmetry.space_group_name_H-M   'P 1'
#
loop_
_entity.id
_entity.type
_entity.pdbx_description
1 polymer ?
#
loop_
_entity_poly.entity_id
_entity_poly.type
_entity_poly.pdbx_seq_one_letter_code
_entity_poly.pdbx_strand_id
1 'polypeptide(L)'
;DITAFKGIPFAAPPVGDKRWKAPEPPVAWTGVRQAAEFGPSCIQRIVQESKPWTYEFMTHGAISEDCLFVNVWTPAKAASDKRPVFVYIYGGANTEGSGMVPAYDGEGLASKGLVVVTFNYRVGVLGFLNHPELSKEAPYHASGNYGLLDQIAAVKWVHDNIAGFGGDPARVTIAGQSAGGQGVHNLTASPLAKGLFQRAIIESAGGGSRALADGEADGLRFAEAKGAASIAALRAKTWEELVAPIPAPASGGR
;
A
#
# COMPACT_ATOMS: atom_id res chain seq x y z
N ASP A 1 -26.51 11.50 -4.73
CA ASP A 1 -25.92 10.36 -5.46
C ASP A 1 -24.42 10.44 -5.33
N ILE A 2 -23.77 9.33 -4.98
CA ILE A 2 -22.32 9.17 -4.90
C ILE A 2 -21.85 8.46 -6.18
N THR A 3 -20.78 8.97 -6.78
CA THR A 3 -20.10 8.28 -7.88
C THR A 3 -18.85 7.60 -7.33
N ALA A 4 -18.67 6.31 -7.63
CA ALA A 4 -17.50 5.55 -7.23
C ALA A 4 -16.64 5.22 -8.46
N PHE A 5 -15.33 5.46 -8.35
CA PHE A 5 -14.31 5.07 -9.31
C PHE A 5 -13.37 4.09 -8.62
N LYS A 6 -13.23 2.89 -9.14
CA LYS A 6 -12.49 1.79 -8.52
C LYS A 6 -11.40 1.25 -9.45
N GLY A 7 -10.30 0.78 -8.88
CA GLY A 7 -9.24 0.13 -9.65
C GLY A 7 -8.47 1.05 -10.60
N ILE A 8 -8.24 2.31 -10.21
CA ILE A 8 -7.43 3.25 -10.98
C ILE A 8 -5.95 2.98 -10.65
N PRO A 9 -5.06 2.66 -11.61
CA PRO A 9 -3.65 2.47 -11.32
C PRO A 9 -3.00 3.81 -10.95
N PHE A 10 -2.33 3.88 -9.81
CA PHE A 10 -1.54 5.06 -9.42
C PHE A 10 -0.04 4.86 -9.62
N ALA A 11 0.39 3.63 -9.87
CA ALA A 11 1.77 3.29 -10.18
C ALA A 11 1.82 2.12 -11.19
N ALA A 12 2.98 1.92 -11.81
CA ALA A 12 3.23 0.78 -12.66
C ALA A 12 3.25 -0.53 -11.84
N PRO A 13 2.86 -1.68 -12.43
CA PRO A 13 2.92 -2.97 -11.76
C PRO A 13 4.33 -3.26 -11.20
N PRO A 14 4.49 -3.53 -9.89
CA PRO A 14 5.79 -3.78 -9.27
C PRO A 14 6.21 -5.25 -9.42
N VAL A 15 6.23 -5.76 -10.64
CA VAL A 15 6.47 -7.17 -11.00
C VAL A 15 7.86 -7.38 -11.59
N GLY A 16 8.39 -8.59 -11.51
CA GLY A 16 9.67 -8.98 -12.11
C GLY A 16 10.82 -8.13 -11.59
N ASP A 17 11.53 -7.44 -12.49
CA ASP A 17 12.66 -6.59 -12.14
C ASP A 17 12.29 -5.35 -11.32
N LYS A 18 11.00 -5.00 -11.24
CA LYS A 18 10.48 -3.91 -10.39
C LYS A 18 10.15 -4.36 -8.97
N ARG A 19 10.19 -5.66 -8.67
CA ARG A 19 10.10 -6.16 -7.30
C ARG A 19 11.16 -5.49 -6.43
N TRP A 20 10.74 -5.03 -5.24
CA TRP A 20 11.62 -4.34 -4.30
C TRP A 20 12.31 -3.10 -4.90
N LYS A 21 11.58 -2.36 -5.73
CA LYS A 21 11.95 -1.01 -6.17
C LYS A 21 10.88 0.00 -5.75
N ALA A 22 11.26 1.28 -5.73
CA ALA A 22 10.31 2.36 -5.56
C ALA A 22 9.23 2.29 -6.65
N PRO A 23 7.98 2.68 -6.36
CA PRO A 23 6.93 2.71 -7.37
C PRO A 23 7.28 3.69 -8.49
N GLU A 24 7.03 3.26 -9.73
CA GLU A 24 7.18 4.08 -10.92
C GLU A 24 5.82 4.64 -11.36
N PRO A 25 5.78 5.74 -12.14
CA PRO A 25 4.52 6.24 -12.68
C PRO A 25 3.73 5.16 -13.43
N PRO A 26 2.39 5.20 -13.41
CA PRO A 26 1.57 4.23 -14.10
C PRO A 26 1.80 4.30 -15.61
N VAL A 27 1.62 3.18 -16.29
CA VAL A 27 1.65 3.15 -17.76
C VAL A 27 0.52 4.02 -18.29
N ALA A 28 0.87 4.96 -19.14
CA ALA A 28 -0.12 5.83 -19.78
C ALA A 28 -1.09 5.01 -20.66
N TRP A 29 -2.35 5.39 -20.65
CA TRP A 29 -3.36 4.80 -21.52
C TRP A 29 -4.03 5.85 -22.40
N THR A 30 -4.62 5.41 -23.50
CA THR A 30 -5.42 6.26 -24.40
C THR A 30 -6.90 5.95 -24.22
N GLY A 31 -7.76 6.95 -24.46
CA GLY A 31 -9.21 6.79 -24.34
C GLY A 31 -9.71 6.75 -22.91
N VAL A 32 -10.91 6.21 -22.73
CA VAL A 32 -11.58 6.11 -21.43
C VAL A 32 -11.29 4.74 -20.81
N ARG A 33 -10.73 4.75 -19.61
CA ARG A 33 -10.58 3.54 -18.77
C ARG A 33 -11.84 3.34 -17.95
N GLN A 34 -12.40 2.14 -18.00
CA GLN A 34 -13.48 1.76 -17.09
C GLN A 34 -12.92 1.60 -15.67
N ALA A 35 -13.58 2.23 -14.69
CA ALA A 35 -13.18 2.25 -13.30
C ALA A 35 -14.37 1.82 -12.40
N ALA A 36 -15.04 0.74 -12.77
CA ALA A 36 -16.23 0.23 -12.09
C ALA A 36 -15.90 -0.84 -11.03
N GLU A 37 -14.78 -1.55 -11.19
CA GLU A 37 -14.40 -2.68 -10.36
C GLU A 37 -13.10 -2.41 -9.60
N PHE A 38 -12.99 -2.97 -8.40
CA PHE A 38 -11.73 -2.93 -7.65
C PHE A 38 -10.62 -3.69 -8.40
N GLY A 39 -9.41 -3.15 -8.34
CA GLY A 39 -8.21 -3.92 -8.70
C GLY A 39 -7.90 -4.99 -7.63
N PRO A 40 -7.06 -6.00 -7.96
CA PRO A 40 -6.67 -7.01 -6.99
C PRO A 40 -5.94 -6.41 -5.78
N SER A 41 -6.06 -7.07 -4.62
CA SER A 41 -5.26 -6.76 -3.45
C SER A 41 -3.80 -7.18 -3.64
N CYS A 42 -2.88 -6.57 -2.91
CA CYS A 42 -1.48 -6.99 -2.93
C CYS A 42 -1.32 -8.40 -2.37
N ILE A 43 -0.26 -9.10 -2.80
CA ILE A 43 0.01 -10.48 -2.37
C ILE A 43 0.07 -10.55 -0.85
N GLN A 44 -0.77 -11.40 -0.29
CA GLN A 44 -0.93 -11.65 1.13
C GLN A 44 -1.65 -12.97 1.34
N ARG A 45 -1.65 -13.47 2.57
CA ARG A 45 -2.49 -14.62 2.91
C ARG A 45 -3.94 -14.17 3.03
N ILE A 46 -4.83 -14.78 2.27
CA ILE A 46 -6.27 -14.56 2.44
C ILE A 46 -6.78 -15.47 3.56
N VAL A 47 -7.34 -14.85 4.59
CA VAL A 47 -7.99 -15.52 5.73
C VAL A 47 -9.43 -15.06 5.76
N GLN A 48 -10.38 -15.99 5.75
CA GLN A 48 -11.81 -15.65 5.69
C GLN A 48 -12.36 -15.19 7.04
N GLU A 49 -11.80 -15.72 8.14
CA GLU A 49 -12.17 -15.33 9.50
C GLU A 49 -10.93 -15.38 10.41
N SER A 50 -10.74 -14.34 11.20
CA SER A 50 -9.69 -14.26 12.21
C SER A 50 -10.21 -13.47 13.39
N LYS A 51 -10.80 -14.16 14.38
CA LYS A 51 -11.36 -13.50 15.57
C LYS A 51 -10.34 -12.58 16.23
N PRO A 52 -10.73 -11.37 16.64
CA PRO A 52 -12.12 -10.85 16.71
C PRO A 52 -12.64 -10.24 15.37
N TRP A 53 -11.86 -10.26 14.30
CA TRP A 53 -12.19 -9.63 13.02
C TRP A 53 -13.23 -10.47 12.27
N THR A 54 -14.23 -9.79 11.75
CA THR A 54 -15.31 -10.37 10.97
C THR A 54 -15.12 -10.10 9.48
N TYR A 55 -15.94 -10.68 8.62
CA TYR A 55 -15.85 -10.61 7.16
C TYR A 55 -15.62 -9.19 6.62
N GLU A 56 -16.33 -8.20 7.16
CA GLU A 56 -16.25 -6.79 6.71
C GLU A 56 -14.91 -6.13 6.96
N PHE A 57 -14.05 -6.71 7.81
CA PHE A 57 -12.69 -6.22 8.08
C PHE A 57 -11.60 -7.01 7.37
N MET A 58 -11.98 -8.07 6.66
CA MET A 58 -11.01 -8.98 6.02
C MET A 58 -10.83 -8.65 4.54
N THR A 59 -9.66 -8.97 4.01
CA THR A 59 -9.36 -8.87 2.59
C THR A 59 -9.99 -10.04 1.85
N HIS A 60 -10.71 -9.76 0.77
CA HIS A 60 -11.39 -10.73 -0.07
C HIS A 60 -11.00 -10.57 -1.54
N GLY A 61 -11.32 -11.58 -2.35
CA GLY A 61 -11.15 -11.54 -3.81
C GLY A 61 -9.73 -11.86 -4.28
N ALA A 62 -9.41 -11.39 -5.47
CA ALA A 62 -8.15 -11.68 -6.13
C ALA A 62 -6.96 -10.96 -5.47
N ILE A 63 -5.81 -11.62 -5.49
CA ILE A 63 -4.52 -11.05 -5.11
C ILE A 63 -3.57 -11.07 -6.30
N SER A 64 -2.71 -10.06 -6.39
CA SER A 64 -1.72 -9.94 -7.48
C SER A 64 -0.52 -9.11 -7.01
N GLU A 65 0.61 -9.27 -7.65
CA GLU A 65 1.70 -8.28 -7.51
C GLU A 65 1.34 -6.97 -8.25
N ASP A 66 0.56 -7.03 -9.33
CA ASP A 66 -0.06 -5.85 -9.94
C ASP A 66 -1.26 -5.42 -9.10
N CYS A 67 -0.99 -4.63 -8.07
CA CYS A 67 -1.95 -4.29 -7.02
C CYS A 67 -2.03 -2.80 -6.67
N LEU A 68 -1.23 -1.94 -7.30
CA LEU A 68 -1.11 -0.53 -6.93
C LEU A 68 -2.26 0.31 -7.53
N PHE A 69 -3.45 0.13 -6.97
CA PHE A 69 -4.69 0.77 -7.39
C PHE A 69 -5.25 1.68 -6.30
N VAL A 70 -5.89 2.75 -6.73
CA VAL A 70 -6.64 3.71 -5.91
C VAL A 70 -8.11 3.67 -6.25
N ASN A 71 -8.96 3.93 -5.25
CA ASN A 71 -10.41 4.00 -5.37
C ASN A 71 -10.89 5.37 -4.86
N VAL A 72 -11.89 5.95 -5.50
CA VAL A 72 -12.42 7.28 -5.18
C VAL A 72 -13.94 7.24 -5.12
N TRP A 73 -14.53 7.73 -4.03
CA TRP A 73 -15.96 8.00 -3.91
C TRP A 73 -16.17 9.51 -3.81
N THR A 74 -17.04 10.03 -4.65
CA THR A 74 -17.27 11.48 -4.70
C THR A 74 -18.76 11.84 -4.78
N PRO A 75 -19.22 12.80 -3.98
CA PRO A 75 -20.54 13.43 -4.12
C PRO A 75 -20.53 14.60 -5.12
N ALA A 76 -19.34 14.98 -5.62
CA ALA A 76 -19.18 16.15 -6.47
C ALA A 76 -19.91 15.98 -7.80
N LYS A 77 -20.49 17.05 -8.30
CA LYS A 77 -21.14 17.13 -9.60
C LYS A 77 -20.25 17.79 -10.66
N ALA A 78 -19.23 18.54 -10.20
CA ALA A 78 -18.26 19.21 -11.05
C ALA A 78 -16.89 19.27 -10.37
N ALA A 79 -15.83 19.41 -11.14
CA ALA A 79 -14.47 19.61 -10.63
C ALA A 79 -14.34 20.89 -9.78
N SER A 80 -15.21 21.88 -10.05
CA SER A 80 -15.26 23.15 -9.30
C SER A 80 -15.84 23.04 -7.88
N ASP A 81 -16.39 21.89 -7.47
CA ASP A 81 -17.03 21.72 -6.16
C ASP A 81 -16.03 21.80 -5.00
N LYS A 82 -14.76 21.49 -5.23
CA LYS A 82 -13.65 21.62 -4.28
C LYS A 82 -13.99 21.02 -2.90
N ARG A 83 -14.45 19.78 -2.89
CA ARG A 83 -14.80 19.06 -1.66
C ARG A 83 -13.56 18.74 -0.84
N PRO A 84 -13.63 18.69 0.50
CA PRO A 84 -12.52 18.17 1.30
C PRO A 84 -12.28 16.70 0.98
N VAL A 85 -11.01 16.31 1.03
CA VAL A 85 -10.56 14.96 0.66
C VAL A 85 -10.14 14.20 1.90
N PHE A 86 -10.61 12.97 2.03
CA PHE A 86 -10.25 12.03 3.08
C PHE A 86 -9.60 10.80 2.46
N VAL A 87 -8.33 10.56 2.80
CA VAL A 87 -7.55 9.43 2.29
C VAL A 87 -7.32 8.46 3.43
N TYR A 88 -7.78 7.21 3.29
CA TYR A 88 -7.63 6.20 4.32
C TYR A 88 -6.53 5.20 3.98
N ILE A 89 -5.63 4.97 4.93
CA ILE A 89 -4.53 3.99 4.87
C ILE A 89 -4.88 2.85 5.84
N TYR A 90 -5.09 1.67 5.30
CA TYR A 90 -5.48 0.50 6.10
C TYR A 90 -4.34 -0.03 6.97
N GLY A 91 -4.70 -0.71 8.06
CA GLY A 91 -3.80 -1.43 8.94
C GLY A 91 -3.54 -2.87 8.46
N GLY A 92 -3.16 -3.76 9.40
CA GLY A 92 -2.86 -5.17 9.11
C GLY A 92 -1.38 -5.51 9.27
N ALA A 93 -0.71 -4.88 10.24
CA ALA A 93 0.69 -5.14 10.62
C ALA A 93 1.69 -5.05 9.46
N ASN A 94 1.37 -4.35 8.37
CA ASN A 94 2.11 -4.31 7.10
C ASN A 94 2.25 -5.70 6.43
N THR A 95 1.49 -6.69 6.84
CA THR A 95 1.50 -8.06 6.28
C THR A 95 0.26 -8.38 5.46
N GLU A 96 -0.82 -7.67 5.72
CA GLU A 96 -2.13 -7.86 5.09
C GLU A 96 -2.92 -6.56 5.01
N GLY A 97 -4.10 -6.60 4.38
CA GLY A 97 -5.02 -5.48 4.23
C GLY A 97 -5.23 -5.08 2.77
N SER A 98 -6.25 -4.28 2.53
CA SER A 98 -6.61 -3.80 1.20
C SER A 98 -7.51 -2.56 1.28
N GLY A 99 -7.40 -1.67 0.31
CA GLY A 99 -8.32 -0.55 0.12
C GLY A 99 -9.73 -0.96 -0.34
N MET A 100 -9.96 -2.25 -0.61
CA MET A 100 -11.27 -2.78 -1.01
C MET A 100 -12.02 -3.51 0.12
N VAL A 101 -11.47 -3.53 1.32
CA VAL A 101 -12.13 -4.12 2.49
C VAL A 101 -13.47 -3.43 2.74
N PRO A 102 -14.59 -4.18 2.93
CA PRO A 102 -15.93 -3.59 3.02
C PRO A 102 -16.08 -2.49 4.08
N ALA A 103 -15.40 -2.62 5.24
CA ALA A 103 -15.41 -1.61 6.29
C ALA A 103 -14.80 -0.26 5.86
N TYR A 104 -14.06 -0.22 4.76
CA TYR A 104 -13.42 0.99 4.22
C TYR A 104 -14.16 1.56 3.00
N ASP A 105 -15.37 1.04 2.68
CA ASP A 105 -16.20 1.62 1.62
C ASP A 105 -16.46 3.11 1.90
N GLY A 106 -16.13 3.92 0.89
CA GLY A 106 -16.15 5.38 1.05
C GLY A 106 -17.53 6.01 0.94
N GLU A 107 -18.59 5.27 0.56
CA GLU A 107 -19.91 5.83 0.27
C GLU A 107 -20.51 6.55 1.49
N GLY A 108 -20.37 5.95 2.68
CA GLY A 108 -20.90 6.52 3.91
C GLY A 108 -20.31 7.89 4.24
N LEU A 109 -18.98 8.07 4.10
CA LEU A 109 -18.33 9.37 4.32
C LEU A 109 -18.55 10.32 3.14
N ALA A 110 -18.59 9.82 1.91
CA ALA A 110 -18.88 10.63 0.74
C ALA A 110 -20.29 11.23 0.82
N SER A 111 -21.28 10.53 1.38
CA SER A 111 -22.62 11.05 1.61
C SER A 111 -22.65 12.25 2.58
N LYS A 112 -21.58 12.46 3.36
CA LYS A 112 -21.38 13.62 4.23
C LYS A 112 -20.66 14.78 3.55
N GLY A 113 -20.39 14.66 2.25
CA GLY A 113 -19.82 15.74 1.43
C GLY A 113 -18.30 15.68 1.24
N LEU A 114 -17.66 14.57 1.59
CA LEU A 114 -16.23 14.34 1.39
C LEU A 114 -15.97 13.65 0.04
N VAL A 115 -14.81 13.89 -0.56
CA VAL A 115 -14.22 12.96 -1.51
C VAL A 115 -13.39 11.96 -0.71
N VAL A 116 -13.72 10.68 -0.82
CA VAL A 116 -13.07 9.61 -0.04
C VAL A 116 -12.17 8.81 -0.96
N VAL A 117 -10.98 8.50 -0.49
CA VAL A 117 -9.98 7.74 -1.24
C VAL A 117 -9.46 6.59 -0.39
N THR A 118 -9.43 5.40 -0.96
CA THR A 118 -8.67 4.25 -0.47
C THR A 118 -7.69 3.79 -1.53
N PHE A 119 -6.64 3.08 -1.14
CA PHE A 119 -5.67 2.55 -2.09
C PHE A 119 -4.97 1.31 -1.53
N ASN A 120 -4.33 0.54 -2.39
CA ASN A 120 -3.47 -0.56 -1.98
C ASN A 120 -2.01 -0.10 -1.89
N TYR A 121 -1.24 -0.72 -1.01
CA TYR A 121 0.22 -0.65 -0.94
C TYR A 121 0.78 -2.04 -0.73
N ARG A 122 2.00 -2.30 -1.19
CA ARG A 122 2.65 -3.60 -1.01
C ARG A 122 2.83 -3.92 0.46
N VAL A 123 2.50 -5.15 0.82
CA VAL A 123 2.56 -5.68 2.19
C VAL A 123 3.50 -6.89 2.27
N GLY A 124 3.80 -7.32 3.48
CA GLY A 124 4.64 -8.47 3.73
C GLY A 124 6.04 -8.32 3.13
N VAL A 125 6.63 -9.43 2.76
CA VAL A 125 7.99 -9.46 2.19
C VAL A 125 8.11 -8.69 0.87
N LEU A 126 7.04 -8.59 0.09
CA LEU A 126 7.06 -7.84 -1.17
C LEU A 126 7.04 -6.32 -0.95
N GLY A 127 6.54 -5.86 0.21
CA GLY A 127 6.51 -4.45 0.58
C GLY A 127 7.64 -4.01 1.50
N PHE A 128 8.23 -4.93 2.26
CA PHE A 128 9.09 -4.56 3.39
C PHE A 128 10.37 -5.39 3.55
N LEU A 129 10.84 -6.09 2.51
CA LEU A 129 12.12 -6.80 2.54
C LEU A 129 13.29 -5.82 2.56
N ASN A 130 14.11 -5.88 3.62
CA ASN A 130 15.44 -5.28 3.62
C ASN A 130 16.46 -6.29 3.08
N HIS A 131 17.48 -5.82 2.37
CA HIS A 131 18.61 -6.65 1.94
C HIS A 131 19.78 -5.77 1.51
N PRO A 132 21.05 -6.12 1.80
CA PRO A 132 22.20 -5.30 1.43
C PRO A 132 22.30 -5.00 -0.07
N GLU A 133 22.01 -5.99 -0.92
CA GLU A 133 22.00 -5.79 -2.38
C GLU A 133 20.93 -4.79 -2.82
N LEU A 134 19.73 -4.83 -2.20
CA LEU A 134 18.66 -3.87 -2.48
C LEU A 134 19.05 -2.45 -2.04
N SER A 135 19.68 -2.32 -0.87
CA SER A 135 20.19 -1.02 -0.39
C SER A 135 21.29 -0.47 -1.31
N LYS A 136 22.16 -1.34 -1.84
CA LYS A 136 23.20 -0.96 -2.81
C LYS A 136 22.60 -0.55 -4.17
N GLU A 137 21.53 -1.22 -4.60
CA GLU A 137 20.84 -0.96 -5.87
C GLU A 137 20.04 0.36 -5.83
N ALA A 138 19.50 0.73 -4.66
CA ALA A 138 18.68 1.92 -4.50
C ALA A 138 19.53 3.21 -4.46
N PRO A 139 19.15 4.27 -5.19
CA PRO A 139 19.92 5.52 -5.23
C PRO A 139 19.96 6.26 -3.88
N TYR A 140 19.07 5.92 -2.96
CA TYR A 140 19.02 6.44 -1.60
C TYR A 140 19.68 5.52 -0.55
N HIS A 141 20.39 4.46 -1.01
CA HIS A 141 21.17 3.54 -0.17
C HIS A 141 20.41 2.93 1.01
N ALA A 142 19.13 2.59 0.80
CA ALA A 142 18.28 1.93 1.80
C ALA A 142 17.28 0.99 1.12
N SER A 143 16.75 0.05 1.88
CA SER A 143 15.74 -0.92 1.43
C SER A 143 14.66 -1.13 2.50
N GLY A 144 13.59 -1.87 2.18
CA GLY A 144 12.58 -2.30 3.14
C GLY A 144 11.35 -1.40 3.28
N ASN A 145 11.30 -0.24 2.66
CA ASN A 145 10.20 0.72 2.79
C ASN A 145 9.34 0.85 1.53
N TYR A 146 9.26 -0.18 0.70
CA TYR A 146 8.55 -0.11 -0.60
C TYR A 146 7.06 0.14 -0.42
N GLY A 147 6.42 -0.52 0.57
CA GLY A 147 5.02 -0.25 0.91
C GLY A 147 4.78 1.19 1.41
N LEU A 148 5.73 1.78 2.13
CA LEU A 148 5.67 3.19 2.53
C LEU A 148 5.85 4.12 1.32
N LEU A 149 6.75 3.79 0.40
CA LEU A 149 6.91 4.53 -0.86
C LEU A 149 5.65 4.44 -1.73
N ASP A 150 4.95 3.30 -1.73
CA ASP A 150 3.66 3.14 -2.39
C ASP A 150 2.60 4.07 -1.78
N GLN A 151 2.56 4.19 -0.44
CA GLN A 151 1.66 5.13 0.26
C GLN A 151 1.95 6.58 -0.14
N ILE A 152 3.23 6.97 -0.23
CA ILE A 152 3.63 8.30 -0.68
C ILE A 152 3.19 8.52 -2.14
N ALA A 153 3.40 7.54 -3.02
CA ALA A 153 2.99 7.63 -4.42
C ALA A 153 1.46 7.76 -4.57
N ALA A 154 0.69 7.03 -3.76
CA ALA A 154 -0.77 7.13 -3.75
C ALA A 154 -1.25 8.52 -3.28
N VAL A 155 -0.68 9.05 -2.20
CA VAL A 155 -1.02 10.39 -1.71
C VAL A 155 -0.58 11.47 -2.71
N LYS A 156 0.55 11.28 -3.39
CA LYS A 156 0.96 12.16 -4.49
C LYS A 156 -0.03 12.08 -5.66
N TRP A 157 -0.49 10.88 -6.03
CA TRP A 157 -1.53 10.72 -7.06
C TRP A 157 -2.81 11.49 -6.67
N VAL A 158 -3.23 11.42 -5.40
CA VAL A 158 -4.37 12.19 -4.89
C VAL A 158 -4.13 13.69 -5.09
N HIS A 159 -2.99 14.20 -4.64
CA HIS A 159 -2.63 15.62 -4.80
C HIS A 159 -2.73 16.08 -6.26
N ASP A 160 -2.23 15.27 -7.19
CA ASP A 160 -2.12 15.63 -8.60
C ASP A 160 -3.44 15.47 -9.38
N ASN A 161 -4.36 14.58 -8.94
CA ASN A 161 -5.51 14.17 -9.75
C ASN A 161 -6.88 14.45 -9.11
N ILE A 162 -6.96 14.64 -7.78
CA ILE A 162 -8.25 14.63 -7.07
C ILE A 162 -9.17 15.78 -7.46
N ALA A 163 -8.62 16.86 -8.01
CA ALA A 163 -9.40 17.97 -8.55
C ALA A 163 -10.35 17.53 -9.68
N GLY A 164 -9.94 16.57 -10.51
CA GLY A 164 -10.78 15.97 -11.55
C GLY A 164 -12.00 15.20 -11.00
N PHE A 165 -11.95 14.80 -9.73
CA PHE A 165 -13.04 14.14 -9.01
C PHE A 165 -13.83 15.11 -8.12
N GLY A 166 -13.60 16.42 -8.26
CA GLY A 166 -14.25 17.47 -7.48
C GLY A 166 -13.70 17.64 -6.06
N GLY A 167 -12.54 17.03 -5.76
CA GLY A 167 -11.81 17.21 -4.51
C GLY A 167 -10.89 18.44 -4.55
N ASP A 168 -10.56 18.97 -3.38
CA ASP A 168 -9.62 20.07 -3.22
C ASP A 168 -8.25 19.56 -2.75
N PRO A 169 -7.20 19.61 -3.59
CA PRO A 169 -5.86 19.16 -3.22
C PRO A 169 -5.22 19.99 -2.09
N ALA A 170 -5.75 21.19 -1.79
CA ALA A 170 -5.34 22.00 -0.65
C ALA A 170 -6.08 21.63 0.66
N ARG A 171 -6.97 20.65 0.62
CA ARG A 171 -7.80 20.23 1.77
C ARG A 171 -7.79 18.71 1.95
N VAL A 172 -6.62 18.11 1.87
CA VAL A 172 -6.41 16.66 2.02
C VAL A 172 -6.11 16.31 3.48
N THR A 173 -6.88 15.37 4.01
CA THR A 173 -6.63 14.71 5.30
C THR A 173 -6.25 13.25 5.03
N ILE A 174 -5.09 12.82 5.49
CA ILE A 174 -4.72 11.41 5.52
C ILE A 174 -5.08 10.80 6.86
N ALA A 175 -5.62 9.61 6.88
CA ALA A 175 -6.04 8.90 8.09
C ALA A 175 -5.63 7.44 8.02
N GLY A 176 -5.37 6.82 9.17
CA GLY A 176 -5.07 5.39 9.20
C GLY A 176 -5.08 4.83 10.61
N GLN A 177 -5.32 3.53 10.71
CA GLN A 177 -5.40 2.79 11.97
C GLN A 177 -4.32 1.72 12.02
N SER A 178 -3.73 1.46 13.20
CA SER A 178 -2.69 0.44 13.41
C SER A 178 -1.48 0.67 12.48
N ALA A 179 -1.07 -0.31 11.68
CA ALA A 179 -0.01 -0.15 10.69
C ALA A 179 -0.30 0.99 9.69
N GLY A 180 -1.57 1.23 9.33
CA GLY A 180 -1.96 2.39 8.52
C GLY A 180 -1.75 3.71 9.27
N GLY A 181 -2.06 3.76 10.57
CA GLY A 181 -1.74 4.90 11.44
C GLY A 181 -0.22 5.13 11.55
N GLN A 182 0.58 4.07 11.63
CA GLN A 182 2.04 4.17 11.57
C GLN A 182 2.50 4.71 10.20
N GLY A 183 1.87 4.29 9.10
CA GLY A 183 2.08 4.85 7.78
C GLY A 183 1.83 6.37 7.77
N VAL A 184 0.67 6.81 8.28
CA VAL A 184 0.35 8.24 8.44
C VAL A 184 1.43 8.97 9.24
N HIS A 185 1.84 8.41 10.38
CA HIS A 185 2.91 8.99 11.21
C HIS A 185 4.21 9.14 10.43
N ASN A 186 4.62 8.11 9.68
CA ASN A 186 5.83 8.15 8.86
C ASN A 186 5.72 9.20 7.72
N LEU A 187 4.55 9.33 7.09
CA LEU A 187 4.31 10.35 6.06
C LEU A 187 4.41 11.77 6.63
N THR A 188 3.98 12.01 7.88
CA THR A 188 4.11 13.33 8.51
C THR A 188 5.57 13.75 8.73
N ALA A 189 6.46 12.78 8.91
CA ALA A 189 7.89 13.01 9.10
C ALA A 189 8.69 12.95 7.78
N SER A 190 8.11 12.43 6.70
CA SER A 190 8.82 12.19 5.44
C SER A 190 8.95 13.48 4.60
N PRO A 191 10.18 13.86 4.20
CA PRO A 191 10.35 14.98 3.28
C PRO A 191 9.74 14.72 1.89
N LEU A 192 9.56 13.44 1.49
CA LEU A 192 8.95 13.05 0.22
C LEU A 192 7.44 13.31 0.20
N ALA A 193 6.80 13.41 1.37
CA ALA A 193 5.37 13.66 1.50
C ALA A 193 5.04 15.13 1.80
N LYS A 194 6.06 15.99 1.85
CA LYS A 194 5.89 17.42 2.16
C LYS A 194 4.98 18.10 1.16
N GLY A 195 3.92 18.74 1.67
CA GLY A 195 2.95 19.49 0.86
C GLY A 195 1.84 18.68 0.22
N LEU A 196 1.87 17.34 0.32
CA LEU A 196 0.88 16.46 -0.29
C LEU A 196 -0.46 16.41 0.48
N PHE A 197 -0.46 16.77 1.75
CA PHE A 197 -1.65 16.81 2.62
C PHE A 197 -1.53 17.91 3.68
N GLN A 198 -2.64 18.26 4.31
CA GLN A 198 -2.71 19.37 5.29
C GLN A 198 -3.11 18.90 6.69
N ARG A 199 -3.67 17.70 6.81
CA ARG A 199 -4.13 17.13 8.09
C ARG A 199 -3.85 15.65 8.16
N ALA A 200 -3.63 15.14 9.36
CA ALA A 200 -3.38 13.73 9.63
C ALA A 200 -4.23 13.26 10.82
N ILE A 201 -4.77 12.05 10.72
CA ILE A 201 -5.47 11.34 11.78
C ILE A 201 -4.73 10.01 11.99
N ILE A 202 -4.19 9.80 13.18
CA ILE A 202 -3.41 8.62 13.54
C ILE A 202 -4.18 7.87 14.64
N GLU A 203 -4.61 6.66 14.32
CA GLU A 203 -5.43 5.86 15.22
C GLU A 203 -4.68 4.60 15.65
N SER A 204 -4.59 4.38 16.97
CA SER A 204 -4.01 3.15 17.55
C SER A 204 -2.63 2.79 16.99
N ALA A 205 -1.78 3.78 16.79
CA ALA A 205 -0.44 3.60 16.25
C ALA A 205 0.59 4.39 17.05
N GLY A 206 1.77 3.79 17.19
CA GLY A 206 2.98 4.43 17.71
C GLY A 206 4.02 4.61 16.62
N GLY A 207 4.95 5.53 16.84
CA GLY A 207 6.17 5.63 16.05
C GLY A 207 7.13 4.50 16.40
N GLY A 208 7.89 4.06 15.42
CA GLY A 208 8.96 3.11 15.62
C GLY A 208 9.81 3.01 14.36
N SER A 209 11.11 2.85 14.55
CA SER A 209 12.03 2.59 13.47
C SER A 209 12.96 1.44 13.86
N ARG A 210 13.48 0.76 12.87
CA ARG A 210 14.47 -0.29 13.02
C ARG A 210 15.75 0.14 12.32
N ALA A 211 16.90 -0.21 12.88
CA ALA A 211 18.17 0.04 12.22
C ALA A 211 18.24 -0.74 10.89
N LEU A 212 18.73 -0.09 9.83
CA LEU A 212 18.84 -0.71 8.50
C LEU A 212 19.66 -2.00 8.54
N ALA A 213 20.78 -2.01 9.27
CA ALA A 213 21.65 -3.17 9.41
C ALA A 213 20.93 -4.40 9.99
N ASP A 214 20.02 -4.21 10.97
CA ASP A 214 19.24 -5.30 11.55
C ASP A 214 18.22 -5.83 10.55
N GLY A 215 17.60 -4.92 9.78
CA GLY A 215 16.69 -5.30 8.71
C GLY A 215 17.40 -6.08 7.60
N GLU A 216 18.58 -5.65 7.18
CA GLU A 216 19.41 -6.32 6.18
C GLU A 216 19.86 -7.70 6.64
N ALA A 217 20.22 -7.87 7.92
CA ALA A 217 20.56 -9.16 8.49
C ALA A 217 19.34 -10.12 8.45
N ASP A 218 18.13 -9.64 8.71
CA ASP A 218 16.90 -10.44 8.55
C ASP A 218 16.66 -10.82 7.09
N GLY A 219 16.90 -9.90 6.16
CA GLY A 219 16.78 -10.17 4.74
C GLY A 219 17.75 -11.22 4.22
N LEU A 220 18.97 -11.23 4.70
CA LEU A 220 19.94 -12.30 4.39
C LEU A 220 19.44 -13.66 4.90
N ARG A 221 18.93 -13.72 6.14
CA ARG A 221 18.33 -14.95 6.68
C ARG A 221 17.11 -15.40 5.88
N PHE A 222 16.29 -14.45 5.45
CA PHE A 222 15.14 -14.75 4.58
C PHE A 222 15.62 -15.33 3.24
N ALA A 223 16.60 -14.71 2.59
CA ALA A 223 17.14 -15.19 1.32
C ALA A 223 17.73 -16.60 1.45
N GLU A 224 18.51 -16.87 2.48
CA GLU A 224 19.05 -18.20 2.81
C GLU A 224 17.92 -19.22 3.00
N ALA A 225 16.91 -18.90 3.81
CA ALA A 225 15.77 -19.79 4.05
C ALA A 225 14.94 -20.09 2.79
N LYS A 226 14.96 -19.18 1.81
CA LYS A 226 14.35 -19.37 0.50
C LYS A 226 15.30 -20.03 -0.51
N GLY A 227 16.51 -20.44 -0.11
CA GLY A 227 17.50 -21.04 -1.00
C GLY A 227 17.96 -20.10 -2.11
N ALA A 228 18.04 -18.80 -1.84
CA ALA A 228 18.45 -17.79 -2.79
C ALA A 228 19.76 -17.11 -2.34
N ALA A 229 20.78 -17.17 -3.21
CA ALA A 229 22.09 -16.58 -2.92
C ALA A 229 22.19 -15.09 -3.28
N SER A 230 21.15 -14.49 -3.89
CA SER A 230 21.14 -13.10 -4.36
C SER A 230 19.71 -12.57 -4.52
N ILE A 231 19.58 -11.25 -4.64
CA ILE A 231 18.30 -10.61 -5.00
C ILE A 231 17.82 -11.04 -6.39
N ALA A 232 18.71 -11.26 -7.35
CA ALA A 232 18.34 -11.80 -8.66
C ALA A 232 17.69 -13.19 -8.54
N ALA A 233 18.23 -14.07 -7.70
CA ALA A 233 17.64 -15.36 -7.42
C ALA A 233 16.28 -15.24 -6.70
N LEU A 234 16.10 -14.29 -5.78
CA LEU A 234 14.81 -14.02 -5.16
C LEU A 234 13.79 -13.45 -6.17
N ARG A 235 14.19 -12.55 -7.06
CA ARG A 235 13.32 -12.01 -8.11
C ARG A 235 12.84 -13.07 -9.10
N ALA A 236 13.63 -14.11 -9.33
CA ALA A 236 13.28 -15.22 -10.20
C ALA A 236 12.25 -16.18 -9.59
N LYS A 237 12.01 -16.12 -8.29
CA LYS A 237 11.00 -16.96 -7.62
C LYS A 237 9.59 -16.46 -7.88
N THR A 238 8.62 -17.38 -7.85
CA THR A 238 7.20 -17.00 -7.87
C THR A 238 6.83 -16.30 -6.55
N TRP A 239 5.75 -15.54 -6.56
CA TRP A 239 5.30 -14.91 -5.32
C TRP A 239 4.87 -15.95 -4.28
N GLU A 240 4.30 -17.10 -4.71
CA GLU A 240 3.93 -18.21 -3.85
C GLU A 240 5.13 -18.76 -3.09
N GLU A 241 6.26 -18.97 -3.78
CA GLU A 241 7.51 -19.40 -3.15
C GLU A 241 8.00 -18.38 -2.12
N LEU A 242 7.88 -17.07 -2.43
CA LEU A 242 8.34 -16.01 -1.55
C LEU A 242 7.51 -15.91 -0.27
N VAL A 243 6.18 -16.03 -0.34
CA VAL A 243 5.28 -15.91 0.82
C VAL A 243 5.02 -17.24 1.53
N ALA A 244 5.44 -18.37 0.96
CA ALA A 244 5.31 -19.66 1.62
C ALA A 244 5.98 -19.63 3.02
N PRO A 245 5.38 -20.27 4.03
CA PRO A 245 6.00 -20.37 5.35
C PRO A 245 7.42 -20.93 5.26
N ILE A 246 8.35 -20.31 6.01
CA ILE A 246 9.69 -20.88 6.20
C ILE A 246 9.56 -21.98 7.24
N PRO A 247 9.94 -23.23 6.92
CA PRO A 247 9.93 -24.31 7.90
C PRO A 247 10.77 -23.92 9.12
N ALA A 248 10.23 -24.16 10.32
CA ALA A 248 11.04 -24.02 11.52
C ALA A 248 12.29 -24.91 11.39
N PRO A 249 13.47 -24.46 11.82
CA PRO A 249 14.63 -25.32 11.85
C PRO A 249 14.27 -26.60 12.60
N ALA A 250 14.57 -27.76 12.01
CA ALA A 250 14.32 -29.02 12.66
C ALA A 250 14.92 -28.94 14.08
N SER A 251 14.07 -29.02 15.11
CA SER A 251 14.53 -29.07 16.48
C SER A 251 15.40 -30.31 16.58
N GLY A 252 16.72 -30.11 16.54
CA GLY A 252 17.68 -31.18 16.72
C GLY A 252 17.38 -31.83 18.05
N GLY A 253 16.84 -33.05 17.99
CA GLY A 253 16.66 -33.88 19.20
C GLY A 253 18.02 -33.99 19.90
N ARG A 254 18.05 -33.52 21.12
CA ARG A 254 19.08 -33.91 22.07
C ARG A 254 18.62 -35.18 22.77
#